data_acb22e3ba8b4bbee5b5b808ffd05fc7b
#
_entry.id   acb22e3ba8b4bbee5b5b808ffd05fc7b
#
_cell.length_a   1.000
_cell.length_b   1.000
_cell.length_c   1.000
_cell.angle_alpha   90.00
_cell.angle_beta   90.00
_cell.angle_gamma   90.00
#
_symmetry.space_group_name_H-M   'P 1'
#
loop_
_entity.id
_entity.type
_entity.pdbx_description
1 polymer ?
#
loop_
_entity_poly.entity_id
_entity_poly.type
_entity_poly.pdbx_seq_one_letter_code
_entity_poly.pdbx_strand_id
1 'polypeptide(L)'
;LGEKTTPSAEKAIRAAAALLLLAERPALSVNGNVAALAAEEMVALAGALKIPLEVNLFHRSEERVKKIAELLREKGGAQVLGERPDASVPGLDHARALATRGGIYDADVVLIPLEDGDRCEALAAMGKKVIAIDLNPLSRTARKAAVSIVDNILRAVPALTEQVRTLSALPRSDLVKMVAEYDHEKVLHQAVQEISDHLQRQFREESHEDSGD
;
A
#
# COMPACT_ATOMS: atom_id res chain seq x y z
N LEU A 1 3.12 -9.16 14.54
CA LEU A 1 4.09 -8.25 13.88
C LEU A 1 4.91 -7.41 14.87
N GLY A 2 4.45 -7.29 16.12
CA GLY A 2 5.04 -6.39 17.10
C GLY A 2 4.86 -4.90 16.72
N GLU A 3 5.58 -4.03 17.42
CA GLU A 3 5.45 -2.57 17.29
C GLU A 3 6.57 -1.93 16.46
N LYS A 4 7.30 -2.73 15.70
CA LYS A 4 8.44 -2.30 14.87
C LYS A 4 8.26 -2.78 13.44
N THR A 5 8.70 -1.97 12.48
CA THR A 5 8.86 -2.39 11.10
C THR A 5 9.90 -3.51 11.03
N THR A 6 9.52 -4.62 10.40
CA THR A 6 10.40 -5.80 10.31
C THR A 6 11.37 -5.70 9.14
N PRO A 7 12.49 -6.46 9.13
CA PRO A 7 13.42 -6.47 8.00
C PRO A 7 12.78 -6.86 6.66
N SER A 8 11.77 -7.73 6.66
CA SER A 8 11.01 -8.05 5.45
C SER A 8 10.19 -6.85 4.95
N ALA A 9 9.53 -6.12 5.88
CA ALA A 9 8.79 -4.91 5.55
C ALA A 9 9.71 -3.79 5.03
N GLU A 10 10.90 -3.60 5.60
CA GLU A 10 11.90 -2.63 5.11
C GLU A 10 12.32 -2.93 3.66
N LYS A 11 12.56 -4.20 3.32
CA LYS A 11 12.87 -4.61 1.94
C LYS A 11 11.72 -4.29 1.00
N ALA A 12 10.48 -4.59 1.41
CA ALA A 12 9.28 -4.30 0.61
C ALA A 12 9.07 -2.80 0.44
N ILE A 13 9.25 -1.99 1.49
CA ILE A 13 9.14 -0.52 1.44
C ILE A 13 10.15 0.05 0.44
N ARG A 14 11.39 -0.43 0.46
CA ARG A 14 12.43 0.03 -0.47
C ARG A 14 12.09 -0.33 -1.91
N ALA A 15 11.63 -1.55 -2.17
CA ALA A 15 11.19 -1.98 -3.49
C ALA A 15 9.96 -1.20 -3.98
N ALA A 16 8.99 -0.95 -3.10
CA ALA A 16 7.79 -0.16 -3.37
C ALA A 16 8.16 1.29 -3.75
N ALA A 17 9.06 1.93 -3.01
CA ALA A 17 9.54 3.28 -3.32
C ALA A 17 10.22 3.35 -4.69
N ALA A 18 11.10 2.40 -4.99
CA ALA A 18 11.77 2.32 -6.28
C ALA A 18 10.75 2.10 -7.43
N LEU A 19 9.75 1.24 -7.21
CA LEU A 19 8.70 0.95 -8.20
C LEU A 19 7.83 2.19 -8.48
N LEU A 20 7.42 2.94 -7.44
CA LEU A 20 6.67 4.19 -7.57
C LEU A 20 7.47 5.28 -8.31
N LEU A 21 8.78 5.39 -8.03
CA LEU A 21 9.67 6.36 -8.70
C LEU A 21 9.95 6.01 -10.16
N LEU A 22 9.88 4.73 -10.53
CA LEU A 22 10.06 4.26 -11.91
C LEU A 22 8.80 4.36 -12.75
N ALA A 23 7.64 4.42 -12.11
CA ALA A 23 6.34 4.44 -12.76
C ALA A 23 6.16 5.67 -13.66
N GLU A 24 5.44 5.50 -14.75
CA GLU A 24 5.05 6.60 -15.64
C GLU A 24 3.79 7.31 -15.13
N ARG A 25 2.87 6.53 -14.58
CA ARG A 25 1.57 6.99 -14.09
C ARG A 25 1.20 6.29 -12.77
N PRO A 26 1.90 6.57 -11.68
CA PRO A 26 1.53 6.00 -10.40
C PRO A 26 0.27 6.65 -9.81
N ALA A 27 -0.50 5.88 -9.03
CA ALA A 27 -1.66 6.39 -8.30
C ALA A 27 -1.77 5.74 -6.91
N LEU A 28 -2.35 6.48 -5.95
CA LEU A 28 -2.59 5.99 -4.59
C LEU A 28 -4.09 5.80 -4.36
N SER A 29 -4.50 4.60 -3.97
CA SER A 29 -5.89 4.29 -3.61
C SER A 29 -6.15 4.61 -2.14
N VAL A 30 -7.23 5.33 -1.85
CA VAL A 30 -7.68 5.65 -0.49
C VAL A 30 -9.07 5.09 -0.28
N ASN A 31 -9.19 4.09 0.58
CA ASN A 31 -10.48 3.59 1.07
C ASN A 31 -10.84 4.21 2.43
N GLY A 32 -11.99 3.83 3.00
CA GLY A 32 -12.46 4.39 4.26
C GLY A 32 -11.53 4.16 5.45
N ASN A 33 -10.88 2.98 5.52
CA ASN A 33 -9.93 2.65 6.58
C ASN A 33 -8.64 3.47 6.44
N VAL A 34 -8.14 3.60 5.22
CA VAL A 34 -6.96 4.42 4.92
C VAL A 34 -7.22 5.89 5.27
N ALA A 35 -8.39 6.42 4.89
CA ALA A 35 -8.77 7.80 5.22
C ALA A 35 -8.87 8.04 6.72
N ALA A 36 -9.39 7.06 7.48
CA ALA A 36 -9.53 7.18 8.93
C ALA A 36 -8.20 7.07 9.68
N LEU A 37 -7.27 6.26 9.17
CA LEU A 37 -6.03 5.93 9.88
C LEU A 37 -4.83 6.79 9.44
N ALA A 38 -4.71 7.08 8.13
CA ALA A 38 -3.47 7.58 7.55
C ALA A 38 -3.70 8.65 6.45
N ALA A 39 -4.71 9.50 6.60
CA ALA A 39 -5.03 10.52 5.59
C ALA A 39 -3.86 11.50 5.36
N GLU A 40 -3.23 11.97 6.43
CA GLU A 40 -2.10 12.92 6.35
C GLU A 40 -0.88 12.28 5.72
N GLU A 41 -0.56 11.05 6.10
CA GLU A 41 0.57 10.28 5.59
C GLU A 41 0.41 9.97 4.09
N MET A 42 -0.81 9.61 3.68
CA MET A 42 -1.11 9.38 2.25
C MET A 42 -1.00 10.66 1.44
N VAL A 43 -1.45 11.80 1.97
CA VAL A 43 -1.28 13.12 1.34
C VAL A 43 0.20 13.51 1.24
N ALA A 44 0.98 13.25 2.30
CA ALA A 44 2.42 13.50 2.29
C ALA A 44 3.15 12.65 1.23
N LEU A 45 2.78 11.37 1.10
CA LEU A 45 3.32 10.48 0.08
C LEU A 45 2.95 10.95 -1.34
N ALA A 46 1.67 11.29 -1.55
CA ALA A 46 1.20 11.82 -2.83
C ALA A 46 1.92 13.11 -3.22
N GLY A 47 2.13 14.00 -2.26
CA GLY A 47 2.88 15.26 -2.45
C GLY A 47 4.35 15.03 -2.79
N ALA A 48 5.02 14.07 -2.13
CA ALA A 48 6.41 13.71 -2.41
C ALA A 48 6.60 13.16 -3.84
N LEU A 49 5.62 12.41 -4.33
CA LEU A 49 5.62 11.82 -5.68
C LEU A 49 4.96 12.73 -6.73
N LYS A 50 4.20 13.74 -6.32
CA LYS A 50 3.37 14.61 -7.18
C LYS A 50 2.34 13.82 -8.00
N ILE A 51 1.65 12.88 -7.37
CA ILE A 51 0.71 11.95 -7.99
C ILE A 51 -0.70 12.03 -7.39
N PRO A 52 -1.73 11.52 -8.09
CA PRO A 52 -3.09 11.57 -7.59
C PRO A 52 -3.34 10.59 -6.44
N LEU A 53 -4.22 11.03 -5.53
CA LEU A 53 -4.97 10.20 -4.60
C LEU A 53 -6.34 9.91 -5.21
N GLU A 54 -6.79 8.66 -5.23
CA GLU A 54 -8.14 8.34 -5.68
C GLU A 54 -8.94 7.63 -4.60
N VAL A 55 -10.11 8.18 -4.27
CA VAL A 55 -11.03 7.60 -3.29
C VAL A 55 -11.77 6.43 -3.91
N ASN A 56 -11.53 5.23 -3.38
CA ASN A 56 -12.13 3.98 -3.82
C ASN A 56 -12.72 3.23 -2.62
N LEU A 57 -14.02 2.96 -2.66
CA LEU A 57 -14.74 2.36 -1.54
C LEU A 57 -15.37 1.03 -1.92
N PHE A 58 -15.27 0.04 -1.02
CA PHE A 58 -15.99 -1.22 -1.14
C PHE A 58 -17.51 -0.99 -1.13
N HIS A 59 -18.00 -0.34 -0.09
CA HIS A 59 -19.39 0.13 0.00
C HIS A 59 -19.44 1.62 -0.37
N ARG A 60 -19.52 1.88 -1.68
CA ARG A 60 -19.48 3.23 -2.21
C ARG A 60 -20.84 3.92 -2.05
N SER A 61 -20.81 5.15 -1.52
CA SER A 61 -21.87 6.15 -1.69
C SER A 61 -21.22 7.48 -2.07
N GLU A 62 -21.92 8.33 -2.79
CA GLU A 62 -21.42 9.65 -3.22
C GLU A 62 -21.05 10.51 -2.01
N GLU A 63 -21.89 10.48 -0.98
CA GLU A 63 -21.64 11.23 0.27
C GLU A 63 -20.33 10.80 0.95
N ARG A 64 -20.09 9.49 1.06
CA ARG A 64 -18.84 8.99 1.69
C ARG A 64 -17.62 9.35 0.87
N VAL A 65 -17.69 9.21 -0.47
CA VAL A 65 -16.59 9.61 -1.35
C VAL A 65 -16.28 11.08 -1.21
N LYS A 66 -17.33 11.93 -1.21
CA LYS A 66 -17.18 13.37 -1.05
C LYS A 66 -16.53 13.75 0.27
N LYS A 67 -17.00 13.19 1.40
CA LYS A 67 -16.41 13.45 2.73
C LYS A 67 -14.93 13.05 2.80
N ILE A 68 -14.56 11.90 2.21
CA ILE A 68 -13.15 11.47 2.20
C ILE A 68 -12.33 12.38 1.28
N ALA A 69 -12.85 12.76 0.12
CA ALA A 69 -12.15 13.66 -0.78
C ALA A 69 -11.95 15.06 -0.17
N GLU A 70 -12.95 15.57 0.55
CA GLU A 70 -12.85 16.82 1.31
C GLU A 70 -11.78 16.72 2.40
N LEU A 71 -11.79 15.66 3.21
CA LEU A 71 -10.76 15.42 4.23
C LEU A 71 -9.34 15.39 3.62
N LEU A 72 -9.13 14.69 2.51
CA LEU A 72 -7.82 14.63 1.87
C LEU A 72 -7.37 16.03 1.35
N ARG A 73 -8.29 16.85 0.82
CA ARG A 73 -7.99 18.22 0.39
C ARG A 73 -7.67 19.13 1.57
N GLU A 74 -8.40 19.02 2.67
CA GLU A 74 -8.13 19.74 3.93
C GLU A 74 -6.75 19.42 4.48
N LYS A 75 -6.26 18.18 4.30
CA LYS A 75 -4.91 17.77 4.66
C LYS A 75 -3.85 18.18 3.62
N GLY A 76 -4.21 18.89 2.57
CA GLY A 76 -3.30 19.39 1.53
C GLY A 76 -3.18 18.53 0.27
N GLY A 77 -4.07 17.57 0.06
CA GLY A 77 -4.13 16.76 -1.14
C GLY A 77 -4.38 17.58 -2.40
N ALA A 78 -3.39 17.72 -3.27
CA ALA A 78 -3.47 18.57 -4.46
C ALA A 78 -4.30 17.95 -5.59
N GLN A 79 -4.22 16.62 -5.76
CA GLN A 79 -4.94 15.89 -6.80
C GLN A 79 -5.75 14.77 -6.14
N VAL A 80 -7.00 15.06 -5.79
CA VAL A 80 -7.92 14.10 -5.18
C VAL A 80 -9.02 13.75 -6.17
N LEU A 81 -9.05 12.49 -6.60
CA LEU A 81 -9.96 11.91 -7.58
C LEU A 81 -10.96 10.96 -6.91
N GLY A 82 -11.90 10.44 -7.70
CA GLY A 82 -12.88 9.43 -7.29
C GLY A 82 -14.30 9.95 -7.10
N GLU A 83 -14.54 11.26 -7.03
CA GLU A 83 -15.90 11.83 -6.92
C GLU A 83 -16.68 11.70 -8.24
N ARG A 84 -15.99 11.79 -9.38
CA ARG A 84 -16.58 11.68 -10.72
C ARG A 84 -15.85 10.61 -11.52
N PRO A 85 -16.12 9.31 -11.22
CA PRO A 85 -15.51 8.23 -11.95
C PRO A 85 -16.02 8.22 -13.38
N ASP A 86 -15.12 7.98 -14.33
CA ASP A 86 -15.40 7.94 -15.78
C ASP A 86 -14.88 6.67 -16.44
N ALA A 87 -14.44 5.70 -15.64
CA ALA A 87 -13.95 4.40 -16.04
C ALA A 87 -14.40 3.29 -15.07
N SER A 88 -14.24 2.05 -15.51
CA SER A 88 -14.60 0.86 -14.71
C SER A 88 -13.52 -0.20 -14.82
N VAL A 89 -13.05 -0.70 -13.67
CA VAL A 89 -12.09 -1.80 -13.57
C VAL A 89 -12.78 -3.10 -13.97
N PRO A 90 -12.33 -3.81 -15.01
CA PRO A 90 -12.92 -5.07 -15.42
C PRO A 90 -12.81 -6.14 -14.32
N GLY A 91 -13.83 -7.01 -14.24
CA GLY A 91 -13.85 -8.12 -13.27
C GLY A 91 -14.30 -7.74 -11.87
N LEU A 92 -14.71 -6.50 -11.65
CA LEU A 92 -15.35 -6.05 -10.42
C LEU A 92 -16.79 -5.66 -10.69
N ASP A 93 -17.67 -5.94 -9.71
CA ASP A 93 -19.09 -5.65 -9.83
C ASP A 93 -19.45 -4.25 -9.30
N HIS A 94 -20.46 -3.62 -9.94
CA HIS A 94 -21.14 -2.40 -9.51
C HIS A 94 -20.21 -1.22 -9.15
N ALA A 95 -20.54 -0.52 -8.07
CA ALA A 95 -19.83 0.67 -7.61
C ALA A 95 -18.37 0.42 -7.20
N ARG A 96 -17.99 -0.82 -6.91
CA ARG A 96 -16.60 -1.22 -6.63
C ARG A 96 -15.68 -1.10 -7.84
N ALA A 97 -16.24 -1.28 -9.04
CA ALA A 97 -15.48 -1.20 -10.28
C ALA A 97 -15.12 0.24 -10.68
N LEU A 98 -15.84 1.23 -10.16
CA LEU A 98 -15.68 2.62 -10.56
C LEU A 98 -14.29 3.14 -10.25
N ALA A 99 -13.65 3.74 -11.27
CA ALA A 99 -12.32 4.33 -11.21
C ALA A 99 -12.27 5.59 -12.10
N THR A 100 -11.21 6.35 -11.97
CA THR A 100 -11.02 7.60 -12.71
C THR A 100 -9.87 7.46 -13.70
N ARG A 101 -10.08 7.92 -14.96
CA ARG A 101 -8.98 8.14 -15.91
C ARG A 101 -8.07 9.25 -15.37
N GLY A 102 -6.77 9.11 -15.64
CA GLY A 102 -5.77 9.96 -14.98
C GLY A 102 -5.51 9.62 -13.50
N GLY A 103 -6.25 8.64 -12.96
CA GLY A 103 -6.06 8.03 -11.65
C GLY A 103 -5.76 6.54 -11.77
N ILE A 104 -6.42 5.72 -10.94
CA ILE A 104 -6.17 4.27 -10.87
C ILE A 104 -6.40 3.56 -12.20
N TYR A 105 -7.38 4.00 -13.02
CA TYR A 105 -7.69 3.32 -14.27
C TYR A 105 -6.52 3.36 -15.27
N ASP A 106 -5.84 4.49 -15.42
CA ASP A 106 -4.72 4.65 -16.37
C ASP A 106 -3.34 4.38 -15.71
N ALA A 107 -3.30 4.17 -14.39
CA ALA A 107 -2.05 3.93 -13.68
C ALA A 107 -1.35 2.64 -14.13
N ASP A 108 -0.02 2.67 -14.18
CA ASP A 108 0.84 1.50 -14.37
C ASP A 108 1.28 0.88 -13.03
N VAL A 109 1.39 1.72 -11.99
CA VAL A 109 1.66 1.30 -10.60
C VAL A 109 0.59 1.86 -9.68
N VAL A 110 0.00 1.02 -8.83
CA VAL A 110 -1.04 1.43 -7.87
C VAL A 110 -0.68 0.96 -6.46
N LEU A 111 -0.67 1.88 -5.50
CA LEU A 111 -0.62 1.56 -4.08
C LEU A 111 -2.04 1.39 -3.54
N ILE A 112 -2.35 0.22 -2.95
CA ILE A 112 -3.66 -0.15 -2.40
C ILE A 112 -3.53 -0.61 -0.94
N PRO A 113 -3.44 0.29 0.04
CA PRO A 113 -3.35 -0.10 1.44
C PRO A 113 -4.69 -0.64 1.94
N LEU A 114 -4.65 -1.69 2.80
CA LEU A 114 -5.81 -2.25 3.50
C LEU A 114 -6.98 -2.59 2.54
N GLU A 115 -6.66 -3.19 1.39
CA GLU A 115 -7.59 -3.46 0.32
C GLU A 115 -7.90 -4.95 0.19
N ASP A 116 -9.04 -5.29 -0.43
CA ASP A 116 -9.46 -6.66 -0.66
C ASP A 116 -8.76 -7.35 -1.86
N GLY A 117 -8.77 -8.69 -1.82
CA GLY A 117 -8.10 -9.52 -2.85
C GLY A 117 -8.72 -9.35 -4.24
N ASP A 118 -10.03 -9.16 -4.35
CA ASP A 118 -10.71 -9.07 -5.65
C ASP A 118 -10.24 -7.82 -6.41
N ARG A 119 -10.12 -6.67 -5.72
CA ARG A 119 -9.60 -5.45 -6.33
C ARG A 119 -8.12 -5.59 -6.69
N CYS A 120 -7.32 -6.20 -5.82
CA CYS A 120 -5.91 -6.46 -6.12
C CYS A 120 -5.75 -7.33 -7.37
N GLU A 121 -6.50 -8.42 -7.46
CA GLU A 121 -6.47 -9.33 -8.61
C GLU A 121 -6.95 -8.65 -9.89
N ALA A 122 -8.04 -7.87 -9.84
CA ALA A 122 -8.57 -7.15 -10.99
C ALA A 122 -7.56 -6.11 -11.53
N LEU A 123 -6.91 -5.35 -10.65
CA LEU A 123 -5.89 -4.39 -11.06
C LEU A 123 -4.65 -5.09 -11.65
N ALA A 124 -4.20 -6.19 -11.05
CA ALA A 124 -3.10 -7.00 -11.58
C ALA A 124 -3.45 -7.61 -12.95
N ALA A 125 -4.70 -8.06 -13.16
CA ALA A 125 -5.18 -8.57 -14.44
C ALA A 125 -5.19 -7.51 -15.55
N MET A 126 -5.30 -6.22 -15.19
CA MET A 126 -5.12 -5.09 -16.13
C MET A 126 -3.63 -4.82 -16.47
N GLY A 127 -2.69 -5.63 -15.98
CA GLY A 127 -1.25 -5.45 -16.19
C GLY A 127 -0.60 -4.43 -15.26
N LYS A 128 -1.31 -3.93 -14.25
CA LYS A 128 -0.76 -2.97 -13.30
C LYS A 128 0.17 -3.66 -12.29
N LYS A 129 1.21 -2.95 -11.89
CA LYS A 129 2.02 -3.36 -10.72
C LYS A 129 1.32 -2.86 -9.46
N VAL A 130 0.80 -3.79 -8.67
CA VAL A 130 0.09 -3.47 -7.44
C VAL A 130 1.07 -3.52 -6.26
N ILE A 131 1.06 -2.47 -5.44
CA ILE A 131 1.74 -2.41 -4.15
C ILE A 131 0.67 -2.50 -3.07
N ALA A 132 0.76 -3.47 -2.17
CA ALA A 132 -0.15 -3.64 -1.05
C ALA A 132 0.51 -3.26 0.29
N ILE A 133 -0.28 -2.76 1.23
CA ILE A 133 0.07 -2.69 2.65
C ILE A 133 -0.97 -3.53 3.38
N ASP A 134 -0.55 -4.63 3.99
CA ASP A 134 -1.43 -5.60 4.63
C ASP A 134 -0.72 -6.22 5.85
N LEU A 135 -1.45 -6.39 6.96
CA LEU A 135 -0.91 -7.03 8.16
C LEU A 135 -0.81 -8.56 8.02
N ASN A 136 -1.52 -9.15 7.06
CA ASN A 136 -1.55 -10.58 6.83
C ASN A 136 -0.77 -10.97 5.57
N PRO A 137 0.45 -11.55 5.70
CA PRO A 137 1.25 -11.99 4.55
C PRO A 137 0.60 -13.13 3.76
N LEU A 138 -0.39 -13.82 4.34
CA LEU A 138 -1.11 -14.93 3.72
C LEU A 138 -2.40 -14.52 3.02
N SER A 139 -2.77 -13.24 3.07
CA SER A 139 -3.97 -12.73 2.39
C SER A 139 -3.86 -12.88 0.87
N ARG A 140 -5.00 -12.90 0.18
CA ARG A 140 -5.02 -12.88 -1.29
C ARG A 140 -4.36 -11.61 -1.83
N THR A 141 -4.61 -10.48 -1.19
CA THR A 141 -4.01 -9.19 -1.55
C THR A 141 -2.48 -9.26 -1.47
N ALA A 142 -1.95 -9.69 -0.31
CA ALA A 142 -0.51 -9.80 -0.11
C ALA A 142 0.16 -10.75 -1.11
N ARG A 143 -0.49 -11.87 -1.44
CA ARG A 143 0.05 -12.89 -2.36
C ARG A 143 -0.03 -12.51 -3.83
N LYS A 144 -0.96 -11.63 -4.22
CA LYS A 144 -1.21 -11.24 -5.62
C LYS A 144 -0.54 -9.93 -6.03
N ALA A 145 -0.21 -9.09 -5.06
CA ALA A 145 0.51 -7.86 -5.33
C ALA A 145 1.91 -8.12 -5.89
N ALA A 146 2.46 -7.16 -6.61
CA ALA A 146 3.85 -7.19 -7.07
C ALA A 146 4.83 -6.92 -5.90
N VAL A 147 4.40 -6.09 -4.95
CA VAL A 147 5.11 -5.79 -3.70
C VAL A 147 4.11 -5.74 -2.57
N SER A 148 4.37 -6.45 -1.46
CA SER A 148 3.53 -6.39 -0.25
C SER A 148 4.36 -5.95 0.94
N ILE A 149 3.98 -4.82 1.51
CA ILE A 149 4.53 -4.29 2.76
C ILE A 149 3.71 -4.88 3.91
N VAL A 150 4.29 -5.86 4.61
CA VAL A 150 3.64 -6.52 5.74
C VAL A 150 3.94 -5.72 7.01
N ASP A 151 3.20 -4.64 7.21
CA ASP A 151 3.35 -3.75 8.38
C ASP A 151 2.06 -2.96 8.63
N ASN A 152 2.02 -2.28 9.79
CA ASN A 152 0.98 -1.32 10.12
C ASN A 152 1.09 -0.10 9.20
N ILE A 153 -0.03 0.35 8.66
CA ILE A 153 -0.11 1.50 7.74
C ILE A 153 0.50 2.78 8.33
N LEU A 154 0.35 2.99 9.64
CA LEU A 154 0.91 4.16 10.35
C LEU A 154 2.44 4.19 10.40
N ARG A 155 3.09 3.05 10.20
CA ARG A 155 4.55 2.94 10.05
C ARG A 155 4.96 2.84 8.60
N ALA A 156 4.23 2.04 7.82
CA ALA A 156 4.56 1.74 6.44
C ALA A 156 4.55 2.98 5.55
N VAL A 157 3.50 3.83 5.63
CA VAL A 157 3.37 4.99 4.74
C VAL A 157 4.41 6.08 5.03
N PRO A 158 4.69 6.49 6.30
CA PRO A 158 5.79 7.39 6.59
C PRO A 158 7.15 6.86 6.14
N ALA A 159 7.45 5.58 6.42
CA ALA A 159 8.69 4.94 6.00
C ALA A 159 8.83 4.89 4.46
N LEU A 160 7.73 4.60 3.75
CA LEU A 160 7.68 4.64 2.28
C LEU A 160 7.94 6.05 1.75
N THR A 161 7.35 7.08 2.38
CA THR A 161 7.56 8.49 2.01
C THR A 161 9.03 8.89 2.16
N GLU A 162 9.66 8.48 3.24
CA GLU A 162 11.09 8.75 3.48
C GLU A 162 11.98 8.02 2.47
N GLN A 163 11.66 6.76 2.16
CA GLN A 163 12.37 6.01 1.11
C GLN A 163 12.21 6.66 -0.27
N VAL A 164 11.00 7.14 -0.62
CA VAL A 164 10.78 7.89 -1.86
C VAL A 164 11.69 9.12 -1.94
N ARG A 165 11.77 9.92 -0.87
CA ARG A 165 12.65 11.10 -0.82
C ARG A 165 14.12 10.71 -0.98
N THR A 166 14.57 9.71 -0.25
CA THR A 166 15.95 9.22 -0.30
C THR A 166 16.32 8.68 -1.67
N LEU A 167 15.47 7.83 -2.25
CA LEU A 167 15.74 7.17 -3.53
C LEU A 167 15.56 8.09 -4.74
N SER A 168 14.82 9.18 -4.62
CA SER A 168 14.60 10.14 -5.71
C SER A 168 15.89 10.79 -6.22
N ALA A 169 16.95 10.82 -5.39
CA ALA A 169 18.26 11.33 -5.78
C ALA A 169 19.14 10.30 -6.51
N LEU A 170 18.73 9.03 -6.58
CA LEU A 170 19.51 7.97 -7.20
C LEU A 170 19.31 7.91 -8.73
N PRO A 171 20.32 7.41 -9.47
CA PRO A 171 20.18 7.12 -10.87
C PRO A 171 19.05 6.12 -11.13
N ARG A 172 18.32 6.29 -12.25
CA ARG A 172 17.25 5.39 -12.66
C ARG A 172 17.71 3.91 -12.75
N SER A 173 18.95 3.67 -13.17
CA SER A 173 19.56 2.34 -13.23
C SER A 173 19.56 1.61 -11.88
N ASP A 174 19.82 2.34 -10.81
CA ASP A 174 19.87 1.77 -9.46
C ASP A 174 18.48 1.40 -8.95
N LEU A 175 17.47 2.22 -9.27
CA LEU A 175 16.07 1.90 -8.99
C LEU A 175 15.60 0.65 -9.76
N VAL A 176 15.96 0.54 -11.04
CA VAL A 176 15.67 -0.66 -11.86
C VAL A 176 16.31 -1.91 -11.26
N LYS A 177 17.57 -1.81 -10.81
CA LYS A 177 18.26 -2.92 -10.15
C LYS A 177 17.56 -3.34 -8.86
N MET A 178 17.15 -2.36 -8.01
CA MET A 178 16.42 -2.65 -6.76
C MET A 178 15.12 -3.41 -7.02
N VAL A 179 14.36 -3.01 -8.04
CA VAL A 179 13.10 -3.72 -8.40
C VAL A 179 13.38 -5.10 -8.97
N ALA A 180 14.43 -5.26 -9.77
CA ALA A 180 14.81 -6.56 -10.36
C ALA A 180 15.34 -7.56 -9.32
N GLU A 181 15.99 -7.08 -8.26
CA GLU A 181 16.51 -7.90 -7.16
C GLU A 181 15.45 -8.23 -6.10
N TYR A 182 14.26 -7.59 -6.15
CA TYR A 182 13.19 -7.86 -5.20
C TYR A 182 12.48 -9.17 -5.53
N ASP A 183 12.54 -10.10 -4.58
CA ASP A 183 11.87 -11.39 -4.63
C ASP A 183 10.65 -11.36 -3.69
N HIS A 184 9.47 -11.20 -4.29
CA HIS A 184 8.21 -11.06 -3.56
C HIS A 184 7.89 -12.27 -2.68
N GLU A 185 8.03 -13.49 -3.23
CA GLU A 185 7.73 -14.72 -2.49
C GLU A 185 8.68 -14.92 -1.32
N LYS A 186 9.97 -14.68 -1.53
CA LYS A 186 10.97 -14.77 -0.47
C LYS A 186 10.72 -13.74 0.65
N VAL A 187 10.30 -12.52 0.31
CA VAL A 187 10.00 -11.49 1.30
C VAL A 187 8.73 -11.84 2.10
N LEU A 188 7.69 -12.39 1.46
CA LEU A 188 6.51 -12.89 2.18
C LEU A 188 6.84 -14.07 3.10
N HIS A 189 7.66 -15.03 2.65
CA HIS A 189 8.13 -16.13 3.51
C HIS A 189 8.90 -15.61 4.71
N GLN A 190 9.79 -14.62 4.49
CA GLN A 190 10.51 -13.97 5.58
C GLN A 190 9.56 -13.30 6.57
N ALA A 191 8.52 -12.61 6.11
CA ALA A 191 7.51 -11.99 6.99
C ALA A 191 6.78 -13.02 7.86
N VAL A 192 6.40 -14.18 7.30
CA VAL A 192 5.79 -15.28 8.06
C VAL A 192 6.75 -15.80 9.12
N GLN A 193 8.04 -15.99 8.78
CA GLN A 193 9.03 -16.45 9.73
C GLN A 193 9.25 -15.45 10.87
N GLU A 194 9.36 -14.15 10.55
CA GLU A 194 9.51 -13.07 11.55
C GLU A 194 8.33 -13.02 12.52
N ILE A 195 7.09 -13.23 12.03
CA ILE A 195 5.88 -13.32 12.87
C ILE A 195 5.96 -14.54 13.79
N SER A 196 6.31 -15.71 13.25
CA SER A 196 6.43 -16.96 14.02
C SER A 196 7.48 -16.84 15.12
N ASP A 197 8.65 -16.30 14.79
CA ASP A 197 9.76 -16.13 15.74
C ASP A 197 9.38 -15.13 16.85
N HIS A 198 8.64 -14.08 16.52
CA HIS A 198 8.17 -13.11 17.49
C HIS A 198 7.18 -13.73 18.47
N LEU A 199 6.18 -14.48 17.97
CA LEU A 199 5.21 -15.19 18.81
C LEU A 199 5.91 -16.20 19.75
N GLN A 200 6.86 -16.99 19.22
CA GLN A 200 7.58 -17.97 20.05
C GLN A 200 8.39 -17.31 21.16
N ARG A 201 8.97 -16.13 20.94
CA ARG A 201 9.70 -15.39 21.98
C ARG A 201 8.77 -14.91 23.08
N GLN A 202 7.63 -14.31 22.73
CA GLN A 202 6.67 -13.84 23.73
C GLN A 202 6.16 -14.97 24.64
N PHE A 203 5.80 -16.12 24.10
CA PHE A 203 5.38 -17.26 24.90
C PHE A 203 6.48 -17.84 25.80
N ARG A 204 7.75 -17.71 25.44
CA ARG A 204 8.86 -18.14 26.30
C ARG A 204 9.11 -17.17 27.45
N GLU A 205 8.96 -15.87 27.23
CA GLU A 205 9.13 -14.84 28.25
C GLU A 205 8.02 -14.97 29.32
N GLU A 206 6.75 -15.12 28.92
CA GLU A 206 5.63 -15.36 29.83
C GLU A 206 5.80 -16.64 30.67
N SER A 207 6.34 -17.72 30.09
CA SER A 207 6.56 -18.99 30.81
C SER A 207 7.69 -18.91 31.85
N HIS A 208 8.57 -17.93 31.78
CA HIS A 208 9.64 -17.71 32.76
C HIS A 208 9.21 -16.78 33.92
N GLU A 209 8.26 -15.88 33.69
CA GLU A 209 7.71 -15.02 34.74
C GLU A 209 6.77 -15.80 35.70
N ASP A 210 5.99 -16.76 35.17
CA ASP A 210 5.10 -17.61 35.99
C ASP A 210 5.82 -18.68 36.85
N SER A 211 7.11 -18.91 36.62
CA SER A 211 7.92 -19.90 37.36
C SER A 211 8.80 -19.30 38.46
N GLY A 212 8.61 -18.03 38.78
CA GLY A 212 9.46 -17.26 39.70
C GLY A 212 8.80 -16.84 41.05
N ASP A 213 7.63 -17.43 41.44
CA ASP A 213 6.99 -17.26 42.75
C ASP A 213 7.12 -18.51 43.65
#